data_0207d7b0c464d89bba8b58a4d6d0944f
#
_entry.id   0207d7b0c464d89bba8b58a4d6d0944f
#
_cell.length_a   1.000
_cell.length_b   1.000
_cell.length_c   1.000
_cell.angle_alpha   90.00
_cell.angle_beta   90.00
_cell.angle_gamma   90.00
#
_symmetry.space_group_name_H-M   'P 1'
#
loop_
_entity.id
_entity.type
_entity.pdbx_description
1 polymer ?
#
loop_
_entity_poly.entity_id
_entity_poly.type
_entity_poly.pdbx_seq_one_letter_code
_entity_poly.pdbx_strand_id
1 'polypeptide(L)'
;MAHRFTKIAAGFLFLLMPGTLCAQFTGPNVPMVGSGQMPTAVPRDEASRSNIFSANFEVGARFDDNVIVSSTTKRSDIDYSFRPNFAVLQTFRRFDYGLSYSPGIDISEHGFFADQFTNMFSGHFTWLLSKHSSFSAQQNYILSTNPFQQFGSQPFATTPGPVVAPNQSVFLTNVRRTASFSQAQYSYQPGQHTTLGLSGNYNLSHYGSTSSSPTNATLLGFQVASGQAYIAQQITPRNQIGVQYSGQVLKFRQVNARTTTHSFSIFDQVRLTQNTSFTLYAGPQYSLIFNQAALNVGFAIVEIPIRENTLSWSGGAMFQMTGRHGAMVLNYSHGVSDGGGVTGAVNLNAGSARFNWQLSPKWSMRMDLAAADNQLLAVKTGAAELRTYSATLGFGRRIYKNVSMNLYFERLNQAGSIAGLSSGNHDLAGVSVSYDFSRPIGR
;
A
#
# COMPACT_ATOMS: atom_id res chain seq x y z
N MET A 1 0.70 35.11 -11.26
CA MET A 1 0.59 33.65 -11.37
C MET A 1 0.23 33.11 -12.76
N ALA A 2 -0.74 33.68 -13.47
CA ALA A 2 -1.13 33.23 -14.83
C ALA A 2 0.00 33.29 -15.90
N HIS A 3 0.94 34.21 -15.77
CA HIS A 3 2.01 34.45 -16.78
C HIS A 3 3.14 33.38 -16.75
N ARG A 4 3.30 32.59 -15.67
CA ARG A 4 4.31 31.53 -15.60
C ARG A 4 3.79 30.20 -16.14
N PHE A 5 2.49 29.93 -16.04
CA PHE A 5 1.86 28.72 -16.60
C PHE A 5 1.94 28.65 -18.13
N THR A 6 1.86 29.82 -18.80
CA THR A 6 1.93 29.89 -20.28
C THR A 6 3.30 29.51 -20.84
N LYS A 7 4.37 29.70 -20.08
CA LYS A 7 5.73 29.34 -20.54
C LYS A 7 6.02 27.82 -20.39
N ILE A 8 5.40 27.14 -19.42
CA ILE A 8 5.53 25.70 -19.24
C ILE A 8 4.70 24.97 -20.29
N ALA A 9 3.50 25.46 -20.61
CA ALA A 9 2.65 24.89 -21.65
C ALA A 9 3.24 25.00 -23.07
N ALA A 10 3.98 26.03 -23.37
CA ALA A 10 4.63 26.23 -24.69
C ALA A 10 5.83 25.29 -24.92
N GLY A 11 6.53 24.85 -23.86
CA GLY A 11 7.62 23.85 -23.95
C GLY A 11 7.13 22.45 -24.26
N PHE A 12 5.87 22.14 -23.93
CA PHE A 12 5.30 20.80 -24.08
C PHE A 12 4.81 20.47 -25.50
N LEU A 13 4.51 21.48 -26.31
CA LEU A 13 3.91 21.26 -27.64
C LEU A 13 4.91 20.80 -28.73
N PHE A 14 6.22 20.90 -28.49
CA PHE A 14 7.24 20.63 -29.52
C PHE A 14 7.75 19.16 -29.55
N LEU A 15 7.34 18.28 -28.59
CA LEU A 15 7.83 16.90 -28.46
C LEU A 15 6.90 15.82 -29.04
N LEU A 16 5.88 16.22 -29.80
CA LEU A 16 4.84 15.30 -30.32
C LEU A 16 5.06 14.90 -31.78
N MET A 17 6.22 14.39 -32.16
CA MET A 17 6.38 13.78 -33.51
C MET A 17 6.25 12.26 -33.48
N PRO A 18 5.53 11.63 -34.45
CA PRO A 18 5.20 10.21 -34.40
C PRO A 18 6.30 9.33 -35.00
N GLY A 19 6.79 8.40 -34.23
CA GLY A 19 7.62 7.29 -34.70
C GLY A 19 7.06 5.94 -34.23
N THR A 20 6.87 5.04 -35.16
CA THR A 20 6.31 3.69 -34.95
C THR A 20 7.35 2.72 -34.44
N LEU A 21 7.12 2.04 -33.31
CA LEU A 21 7.70 0.72 -32.97
C LEU A 21 7.00 0.09 -31.73
N CYS A 22 6.69 -1.20 -31.84
CA CYS A 22 6.05 -2.02 -30.80
C CYS A 22 7.04 -2.48 -29.74
N ALA A 23 6.74 -2.32 -28.46
CA ALA A 23 7.34 -3.08 -27.36
C ALA A 23 6.50 -2.98 -26.06
N GLN A 24 6.59 -3.98 -25.20
CA GLN A 24 5.83 -4.14 -23.96
C GLN A 24 6.27 -3.13 -22.90
N PHE A 25 5.28 -2.49 -22.26
CA PHE A 25 5.50 -1.55 -21.18
C PHE A 25 5.70 -2.32 -19.86
N THR A 26 6.86 -2.19 -19.27
CA THR A 26 7.09 -2.49 -17.87
C THR A 26 7.20 -1.15 -17.14
N GLY A 27 6.09 -0.63 -16.62
CA GLY A 27 6.14 0.38 -15.57
C GLY A 27 6.88 -0.19 -14.36
N PRO A 28 7.26 0.63 -13.34
CA PRO A 28 7.91 0.08 -12.15
C PRO A 28 7.02 -1.04 -11.63
N ASN A 29 7.43 -2.27 -11.90
CA ASN A 29 6.79 -3.45 -11.39
C ASN A 29 7.04 -3.46 -9.87
N VAL A 30 6.15 -2.79 -9.14
CA VAL A 30 5.82 -3.38 -7.84
C VAL A 30 5.33 -4.77 -8.23
N PRO A 31 6.04 -5.86 -7.86
CA PRO A 31 5.55 -7.17 -8.18
C PRO A 31 4.13 -7.23 -7.67
N MET A 32 3.15 -7.29 -8.57
CA MET A 32 1.81 -7.70 -8.18
C MET A 32 2.02 -9.13 -7.68
N VAL A 33 2.17 -9.27 -6.38
CA VAL A 33 2.04 -10.57 -5.73
C VAL A 33 0.68 -11.04 -6.17
N GLY A 34 0.67 -12.10 -6.93
CA GLY A 34 -0.50 -12.58 -7.65
C GLY A 34 -1.66 -12.64 -6.69
N SER A 35 -2.59 -11.72 -6.91
CA SER A 35 -3.89 -11.71 -6.28
C SER A 35 -4.42 -13.13 -6.23
N GLY A 36 -4.58 -13.67 -5.03
CA GLY A 36 -5.51 -14.75 -4.71
C GLY A 36 -5.70 -15.90 -5.71
N GLN A 37 -4.74 -16.15 -6.59
CA GLN A 37 -4.68 -17.45 -7.20
C GLN A 37 -4.31 -18.41 -6.09
N MET A 38 -5.31 -19.19 -5.67
CA MET A 38 -4.96 -20.45 -5.02
C MET A 38 -3.79 -21.06 -5.76
N PRO A 39 -2.83 -21.66 -5.07
CA PRO A 39 -1.90 -22.56 -5.72
C PRO A 39 -2.72 -23.75 -6.23
N THR A 40 -3.51 -23.55 -7.27
CA THR A 40 -3.83 -24.64 -8.15
C THR A 40 -2.47 -25.13 -8.60
N ALA A 41 -2.19 -26.41 -8.45
CA ALA A 41 -1.04 -27.07 -9.01
C ALA A 41 -1.22 -27.07 -10.54
N VAL A 42 -1.27 -25.88 -11.14
CA VAL A 42 -1.17 -25.68 -12.58
C VAL A 42 0.31 -25.91 -12.87
N PRO A 43 0.65 -26.88 -13.72
CA PRO A 43 2.01 -27.00 -14.21
C PRO A 43 2.39 -25.63 -14.78
N ARG A 44 3.34 -24.95 -14.16
CA ARG A 44 3.86 -23.68 -14.69
C ARG A 44 4.39 -23.98 -16.07
N ASP A 45 3.80 -23.35 -17.07
CA ASP A 45 4.25 -23.44 -18.46
C ASP A 45 5.73 -23.03 -18.48
N GLU A 46 6.58 -23.84 -19.09
CA GLU A 46 8.03 -23.61 -19.15
C GLU A 46 8.39 -22.28 -19.82
N ALA A 47 7.49 -21.75 -20.65
CA ALA A 47 7.64 -20.46 -21.31
C ALA A 47 7.57 -19.25 -20.37
N SER A 48 7.05 -19.39 -19.15
CA SER A 48 6.95 -18.29 -18.16
C SER A 48 8.17 -18.21 -17.22
N ARG A 49 9.15 -19.09 -17.37
CA ARG A 49 10.36 -19.09 -16.53
C ARG A 49 11.36 -18.08 -17.09
N SER A 50 11.27 -16.85 -16.63
CA SER A 50 12.24 -15.83 -16.98
C SER A 50 13.07 -15.45 -15.75
N ASN A 51 14.37 -15.79 -15.80
CA ASN A 51 15.35 -15.27 -14.87
C ASN A 51 15.81 -13.92 -15.41
N ILE A 52 15.46 -12.83 -14.74
CA ILE A 52 15.69 -11.47 -15.27
C ILE A 52 16.32 -10.60 -14.18
N PHE A 53 17.37 -9.90 -14.57
CA PHE A 53 17.82 -8.67 -13.90
C PHE A 53 17.21 -7.48 -14.64
N SER A 54 16.62 -6.55 -13.93
CA SER A 54 16.14 -5.29 -14.48
C SER A 54 16.67 -4.11 -13.68
N ALA A 55 16.98 -3.03 -14.37
CA ALA A 55 17.29 -1.74 -13.79
C ALA A 55 16.44 -0.69 -14.49
N ASN A 56 15.83 0.18 -13.72
CA ASN A 56 15.07 1.33 -14.20
C ASN A 56 15.68 2.58 -13.58
N PHE A 57 15.88 3.62 -14.39
CA PHE A 57 16.36 4.92 -13.94
C PHE A 57 15.30 5.96 -14.29
N GLU A 58 14.73 6.57 -13.28
CA GLU A 58 13.70 7.60 -13.44
C GLU A 58 14.21 8.95 -12.97
N VAL A 59 14.02 9.96 -13.82
CA VAL A 59 14.26 11.38 -13.49
C VAL A 59 12.94 12.11 -13.70
N GLY A 60 12.56 12.95 -12.77
CA GLY A 60 11.28 13.65 -12.82
C GLY A 60 11.34 15.02 -12.20
N ALA A 61 10.34 15.81 -12.54
CA ALA A 61 10.02 17.09 -11.89
C ALA A 61 8.54 17.06 -11.51
N ARG A 62 8.22 17.55 -10.34
CA ARG A 62 6.84 17.65 -9.85
C ARG A 62 6.59 19.03 -9.25
N PHE A 63 5.44 19.57 -9.52
CA PHE A 63 4.91 20.76 -8.89
C PHE A 63 3.96 20.32 -7.77
N ASP A 64 4.12 20.91 -6.61
CA ASP A 64 3.36 20.69 -5.40
C ASP A 64 2.69 22.02 -5.00
N ASP A 65 1.37 22.07 -4.88
CA ASP A 65 0.63 23.31 -4.58
C ASP A 65 0.59 23.64 -3.10
N ASN A 66 0.84 22.65 -2.22
CA ASN A 66 0.67 22.80 -0.79
C ASN A 66 1.61 21.89 0.02
N VAL A 67 2.89 22.14 -0.07
CA VAL A 67 3.97 21.34 0.53
C VAL A 67 3.80 21.13 2.04
N ILE A 68 3.18 22.09 2.76
CA ILE A 68 2.93 22.01 4.21
C ILE A 68 1.57 21.42 4.58
N VAL A 69 0.75 21.04 3.61
CA VAL A 69 -0.65 20.59 3.82
C VAL A 69 -1.39 21.47 4.84
N SER A 70 -1.45 22.78 4.55
CA SER A 70 -2.16 23.74 5.36
C SER A 70 -3.44 24.17 4.67
N SER A 71 -4.52 24.34 5.44
CA SER A 71 -5.77 24.90 4.94
C SER A 71 -5.72 26.43 4.82
N THR A 72 -4.83 27.07 5.56
CA THR A 72 -4.78 28.54 5.67
C THR A 72 -3.61 29.19 4.95
N THR A 73 -2.44 28.56 4.96
CA THR A 73 -1.20 29.08 4.37
C THR A 73 -0.62 28.05 3.40
N LYS A 74 -1.08 28.08 2.15
CA LYS A 74 -0.53 27.23 1.12
C LYS A 74 0.84 27.71 0.65
N ARG A 75 1.78 26.81 0.51
CA ARG A 75 3.09 27.05 -0.10
C ARG A 75 3.32 26.05 -1.21
N SER A 76 3.64 26.55 -2.38
CA SER A 76 3.96 25.72 -3.55
C SER A 76 5.46 25.58 -3.73
N ASP A 77 5.90 24.42 -4.23
CA ASP A 77 7.29 24.15 -4.57
C ASP A 77 7.40 23.29 -5.83
N ILE A 78 8.61 23.20 -6.36
CA ILE A 78 8.98 22.27 -7.43
C ILE A 78 10.04 21.35 -6.87
N ASP A 79 9.80 20.06 -6.97
CA ASP A 79 10.75 19.02 -6.56
C ASP A 79 11.30 18.31 -7.79
N TYR A 80 12.61 18.13 -7.81
CA TYR A 80 13.31 17.29 -8.79
C TYR A 80 13.61 15.95 -8.16
N SER A 81 13.28 14.87 -8.85
CA SER A 81 13.46 13.51 -8.34
C SER A 81 14.39 12.67 -9.22
N PHE A 82 15.24 11.87 -8.57
CA PHE A 82 16.00 10.81 -9.21
C PHE A 82 15.76 9.50 -8.45
N ARG A 83 15.26 8.47 -9.16
CA ARG A 83 14.83 7.20 -8.56
C ARG A 83 15.31 6.02 -9.40
N PRO A 84 16.50 5.48 -9.13
CA PRO A 84 16.89 4.19 -9.68
C PRO A 84 16.10 3.06 -9.02
N ASN A 85 15.81 2.02 -9.78
CA ASN A 85 15.22 0.78 -9.27
C ASN A 85 15.99 -0.40 -9.85
N PHE A 86 16.38 -1.33 -9.00
CA PHE A 86 17.06 -2.56 -9.37
C PHE A 86 16.22 -3.74 -8.93
N ALA A 87 15.97 -4.68 -9.82
CA ALA A 87 15.21 -5.87 -9.48
C ALA A 87 15.82 -7.14 -10.09
N VAL A 88 15.74 -8.21 -9.32
CA VAL A 88 16.12 -9.56 -9.70
C VAL A 88 14.91 -10.44 -9.52
N LEU A 89 14.52 -11.15 -10.58
CA LEU A 89 13.48 -12.16 -10.54
C LEU A 89 14.08 -13.48 -11.01
N GLN A 90 13.99 -14.50 -10.19
CA GLN A 90 14.45 -15.85 -10.57
C GLN A 90 13.36 -16.87 -10.25
N THR A 91 13.06 -17.68 -11.26
CA THR A 91 12.07 -18.75 -11.17
C THR A 91 12.73 -20.09 -11.46
N PHE A 92 12.63 -20.99 -10.49
CA PHE A 92 13.11 -22.37 -10.57
C PHE A 92 11.92 -23.34 -10.57
N ARG A 93 12.19 -24.61 -10.70
CA ARG A 93 11.13 -25.63 -10.78
C ARG A 93 10.22 -25.66 -9.56
N ARG A 94 10.76 -25.42 -8.36
CA ARG A 94 10.02 -25.51 -7.09
C ARG A 94 9.99 -24.22 -6.29
N PHE A 95 10.78 -23.25 -6.62
CA PHE A 95 10.78 -21.99 -5.92
C PHE A 95 11.01 -20.82 -6.89
N ASP A 96 10.45 -19.70 -6.55
CA ASP A 96 10.68 -18.42 -7.17
C ASP A 96 10.99 -17.37 -6.11
N TYR A 97 11.84 -16.43 -6.44
CA TYR A 97 12.08 -15.28 -5.63
C TYR A 97 12.27 -14.02 -6.48
N GLY A 98 11.88 -12.92 -5.90
CA GLY A 98 12.13 -11.61 -6.46
C GLY A 98 12.63 -10.69 -5.37
N LEU A 99 13.62 -9.88 -5.72
CA LEU A 99 14.16 -8.82 -4.87
C LEU A 99 14.12 -7.53 -5.66
N SER A 100 13.71 -6.43 -5.05
CA SER A 100 13.85 -5.10 -5.65
C SER A 100 14.34 -4.09 -4.62
N TYR A 101 15.16 -3.15 -5.07
CA TYR A 101 15.67 -2.04 -4.28
C TYR A 101 15.56 -0.76 -5.08
N SER A 102 14.88 0.23 -4.52
CA SER A 102 14.63 1.52 -5.15
C SER A 102 15.02 2.64 -4.18
N PRO A 103 16.27 3.11 -4.21
CA PRO A 103 16.66 4.35 -3.56
C PRO A 103 16.10 5.53 -4.36
N GLY A 104 15.95 6.68 -3.72
CA GLY A 104 15.49 7.90 -4.39
C GLY A 104 15.96 9.13 -3.65
N ILE A 105 16.12 10.22 -4.38
CA ILE A 105 16.36 11.54 -3.85
C ILE A 105 15.38 12.50 -4.47
N ASP A 106 14.76 13.32 -3.65
CA ASP A 106 13.89 14.43 -4.05
C ASP A 106 14.54 15.74 -3.56
N ILE A 107 14.82 16.66 -4.46
CA ILE A 107 15.48 17.97 -4.20
C ILE A 107 14.45 19.06 -4.41
N SER A 108 14.19 19.87 -3.39
CA SER A 108 13.26 21.00 -3.42
C SER A 108 13.94 22.23 -4.01
N GLU A 109 13.29 22.92 -4.94
CA GLU A 109 13.85 24.13 -5.60
C GLU A 109 14.01 25.31 -4.63
N HIS A 110 13.04 25.49 -3.72
CA HIS A 110 13.04 26.61 -2.78
C HIS A 110 13.57 26.23 -1.39
N GLY A 111 13.97 24.97 -1.20
CA GLY A 111 14.56 24.49 0.05
C GLY A 111 13.63 24.60 1.26
N PHE A 112 12.30 24.61 1.05
CA PHE A 112 11.33 24.58 2.16
C PHE A 112 11.53 23.35 3.03
N PHE A 113 12.06 22.30 2.45
CA PHE A 113 12.45 21.08 3.15
C PHE A 113 13.87 20.70 2.78
N ALA A 114 14.57 20.09 3.72
CA ALA A 114 15.84 19.43 3.43
C ALA A 114 15.60 18.33 2.37
N ASP A 115 16.60 18.09 1.54
CA ASP A 115 16.60 17.01 0.55
C ASP A 115 16.07 15.71 1.16
N GLN A 116 15.14 15.08 0.45
CA GLN A 116 14.44 13.92 0.94
C GLN A 116 15.03 12.65 0.32
N PHE A 117 15.48 11.75 1.18
CA PHE A 117 15.94 10.44 0.76
C PHE A 117 14.82 9.41 0.95
N THR A 118 14.53 8.68 -0.10
CA THR A 118 13.60 7.56 -0.10
C THR A 118 14.38 6.26 -0.29
N ASN A 119 14.06 5.24 0.47
CA ASN A 119 14.59 3.90 0.25
C ASN A 119 13.44 2.92 0.33
N MET A 120 13.27 2.15 -0.73
CA MET A 120 12.29 1.07 -0.79
C MET A 120 13.00 -0.24 -1.09
N PHE A 121 12.71 -1.23 -0.30
CA PHE A 121 13.16 -2.61 -0.54
C PHE A 121 11.95 -3.51 -0.52
N SER A 122 11.84 -4.39 -1.51
CA SER A 122 10.86 -5.47 -1.47
C SER A 122 11.50 -6.80 -1.86
N GLY A 123 11.07 -7.85 -1.17
CA GLY A 123 11.48 -9.20 -1.46
C GLY A 123 10.29 -10.14 -1.33
N HIS A 124 10.19 -11.09 -2.22
CA HIS A 124 9.24 -12.19 -2.09
C HIS A 124 9.94 -13.51 -2.42
N PHE A 125 9.41 -14.56 -1.81
CA PHE A 125 9.87 -15.92 -2.00
C PHE A 125 8.67 -16.85 -1.95
N THR A 126 8.57 -17.76 -2.92
CA THR A 126 7.55 -18.81 -2.95
C THR A 126 8.21 -20.16 -3.17
N TRP A 127 7.89 -21.12 -2.35
CA TRP A 127 8.42 -22.47 -2.42
C TRP A 127 7.30 -23.52 -2.47
N LEU A 128 7.30 -24.31 -3.53
CA LEU A 128 6.44 -25.47 -3.67
C LEU A 128 7.10 -26.67 -2.96
N LEU A 129 6.75 -26.87 -1.69
CA LEU A 129 7.29 -27.95 -0.85
C LEU A 129 6.89 -29.33 -1.38
N SER A 130 5.64 -29.43 -1.85
CA SER A 130 5.08 -30.63 -2.49
C SER A 130 4.04 -30.25 -3.53
N LYS A 131 3.38 -31.24 -4.15
CA LYS A 131 2.23 -31.03 -5.04
C LYS A 131 1.03 -30.41 -4.30
N HIS A 132 0.98 -30.58 -2.98
CA HIS A 132 -0.14 -30.21 -2.12
C HIS A 132 0.21 -29.10 -1.12
N SER A 133 1.46 -28.68 -1.06
CA SER A 133 1.86 -27.67 -0.07
C SER A 133 2.78 -26.63 -0.66
N SER A 134 2.54 -25.38 -0.28
CA SER A 134 3.37 -24.25 -0.65
C SER A 134 3.63 -23.35 0.56
N PHE A 135 4.79 -22.73 0.56
CA PHE A 135 5.20 -21.69 1.48
C PHE A 135 5.54 -20.43 0.71
N SER A 136 5.08 -19.28 1.17
CA SER A 136 5.46 -17.99 0.62
C SER A 136 5.86 -17.04 1.74
N ALA A 137 6.82 -16.18 1.46
CA ALA A 137 7.24 -15.12 2.36
C ALA A 137 7.45 -13.83 1.56
N GLN A 138 7.13 -12.70 2.19
CA GLN A 138 7.28 -11.39 1.62
C GLN A 138 7.82 -10.42 2.66
N GLN A 139 8.75 -9.56 2.25
CA GLN A 139 9.29 -8.48 3.05
C GLN A 139 9.21 -7.18 2.25
N ASN A 140 8.64 -6.14 2.85
CA ASN A 140 8.68 -4.78 2.30
C ASN A 140 9.27 -3.85 3.37
N TYR A 141 10.15 -2.96 2.94
CA TYR A 141 10.73 -1.92 3.78
C TYR A 141 10.65 -0.61 3.03
N ILE A 142 10.17 0.42 3.71
CA ILE A 142 10.03 1.76 3.15
C ILE A 142 10.57 2.77 4.16
N LEU A 143 11.44 3.62 3.68
CA LEU A 143 11.84 4.84 4.36
C LEU A 143 11.51 5.99 3.43
N SER A 144 10.59 6.86 3.79
CA SER A 144 10.16 7.98 2.97
C SER A 144 9.59 9.12 3.81
N THR A 145 9.82 10.33 3.36
CA THR A 145 9.18 11.54 3.86
C THR A 145 7.98 11.96 3.00
N ASN A 146 7.85 11.37 1.80
CA ASN A 146 6.79 11.69 0.85
C ASN A 146 5.48 10.95 1.20
N PRO A 147 4.39 11.66 1.54
CA PRO A 147 3.12 11.05 1.91
C PRO A 147 2.49 10.22 0.79
N PHE A 148 2.61 10.63 -0.48
CA PHE A 148 2.03 9.90 -1.61
C PHE A 148 2.69 8.55 -1.83
N GLN A 149 3.99 8.42 -1.61
CA GLN A 149 4.68 7.14 -1.69
C GLN A 149 4.28 6.20 -0.57
N GLN A 150 3.88 6.76 0.58
CA GLN A 150 3.41 5.96 1.71
C GLN A 150 2.05 5.31 1.43
N PHE A 151 1.17 5.99 0.69
CA PHE A 151 -0.19 5.53 0.42
C PHE A 151 -0.29 4.46 -0.68
N GLY A 152 0.50 4.58 -1.73
CA GLY A 152 0.45 3.68 -2.88
C GLY A 152 1.04 2.29 -2.67
N SER A 153 1.70 2.04 -1.54
CA SER A 153 2.46 0.81 -1.27
C SER A 153 1.69 -0.25 -0.49
N GLN A 154 0.36 -0.13 -0.35
CA GLN A 154 -0.43 -1.15 0.35
C GLN A 154 -0.31 -2.52 -0.35
N PRO A 155 0.19 -3.55 0.34
CA PRO A 155 0.14 -4.90 -0.19
C PRO A 155 -1.33 -5.33 -0.28
N PHE A 156 -1.75 -5.77 -1.47
CA PHE A 156 -3.07 -6.39 -1.59
C PHE A 156 -3.08 -7.72 -0.85
N ALA A 157 -4.18 -7.96 -0.12
CA ALA A 157 -4.41 -9.23 0.52
C ALA A 157 -4.38 -10.36 -0.51
N THR A 158 -3.50 -11.31 -0.30
CA THR A 158 -3.44 -12.52 -1.13
C THR A 158 -4.33 -13.63 -0.59
N THR A 159 -4.83 -13.46 0.64
CA THR A 159 -5.72 -14.41 1.32
C THR A 159 -7.08 -13.77 1.55
N PRO A 160 -8.18 -14.53 1.41
CA PRO A 160 -9.50 -14.07 1.82
C PRO A 160 -9.51 -13.76 3.32
N GLY A 161 -10.00 -12.58 3.70
CA GLY A 161 -10.14 -12.19 5.08
C GLY A 161 -9.42 -10.89 5.46
N PRO A 162 -9.58 -10.42 6.71
CA PRO A 162 -9.01 -9.17 7.17
C PRO A 162 -7.48 -9.24 7.16
N VAL A 163 -6.88 -8.65 6.13
CA VAL A 163 -5.44 -8.43 6.12
C VAL A 163 -5.17 -7.16 6.89
N VAL A 164 -4.40 -7.30 7.95
CA VAL A 164 -3.93 -6.16 8.72
C VAL A 164 -2.75 -5.54 7.99
N ALA A 165 -3.06 -4.77 6.95
CA ALA A 165 -2.08 -3.88 6.37
C ALA A 165 -1.86 -2.68 7.29
N PRO A 166 -0.64 -2.10 7.35
CA PRO A 166 -0.43 -0.86 8.08
C PRO A 166 -1.37 0.21 7.56
N ASN A 167 -2.02 0.93 8.47
CA ASN A 167 -2.88 2.03 8.09
C ASN A 167 -2.03 3.16 7.50
N GLN A 168 -2.19 3.40 6.22
CA GLN A 168 -1.46 4.44 5.49
C GLN A 168 -2.38 5.61 5.09
N SER A 169 -3.56 5.68 5.68
CA SER A 169 -4.53 6.71 5.37
C SER A 169 -4.29 8.05 6.09
N VAL A 170 -3.28 8.12 6.96
CA VAL A 170 -2.90 9.37 7.63
C VAL A 170 -1.73 10.00 6.91
N PHE A 171 -1.92 11.23 6.43
CA PHE A 171 -0.91 11.98 5.71
C PHE A 171 -0.23 13.00 6.60
N LEU A 172 1.07 13.02 6.51
CA LEU A 172 1.95 13.89 7.26
C LEU A 172 3.03 14.39 6.34
N THR A 173 3.14 15.68 6.23
CA THR A 173 4.25 16.32 5.54
C THR A 173 5.45 16.42 6.47
N ASN A 174 6.64 16.30 5.91
CA ASN A 174 7.93 16.44 6.62
C ASN A 174 8.18 15.47 7.77
N VAL A 175 7.46 14.40 7.85
CA VAL A 175 7.71 13.35 8.83
C VAL A 175 8.37 12.18 8.14
N ARG A 176 9.62 11.88 8.50
CA ARG A 176 10.29 10.68 8.02
C ARG A 176 9.61 9.45 8.63
N ARG A 177 9.02 8.64 7.78
CA ARG A 177 8.43 7.37 8.16
C ARG A 177 9.36 6.23 7.73
N THR A 178 9.66 5.36 8.68
CA THR A 178 10.26 4.05 8.42
C THR A 178 9.21 2.99 8.69
N ALA A 179 8.86 2.22 7.67
CA ALA A 179 7.89 1.13 7.80
C ALA A 179 8.48 -0.17 7.28
N SER A 180 8.19 -1.26 7.98
CA SER A 180 8.59 -2.62 7.59
C SER A 180 7.37 -3.52 7.68
N PHE A 181 7.11 -4.28 6.63
CA PHE A 181 6.04 -5.26 6.55
C PHE A 181 6.63 -6.61 6.18
N SER A 182 6.47 -7.58 7.06
CA SER A 182 6.89 -8.98 6.84
C SER A 182 5.66 -9.86 6.87
N GLN A 183 5.53 -10.76 5.92
CA GLN A 183 4.46 -11.74 5.86
C GLN A 183 5.01 -13.10 5.50
N ALA A 184 4.49 -14.15 6.13
CA ALA A 184 4.73 -15.54 5.76
C ALA A 184 3.40 -16.27 5.70
N GLN A 185 3.26 -17.16 4.72
CA GLN A 185 2.05 -17.95 4.51
C GLN A 185 2.43 -19.38 4.15
N TYR A 186 1.70 -20.30 4.72
CA TYR A 186 1.74 -21.73 4.37
C TYR A 186 0.36 -22.18 3.94
N SER A 187 0.26 -22.91 2.84
CA SER A 187 -0.98 -23.52 2.37
C SER A 187 -0.79 -25.01 2.12
N TYR A 188 -1.80 -25.78 2.49
CA TYR A 188 -1.83 -27.23 2.32
C TYR A 188 -3.18 -27.68 1.75
N GLN A 189 -3.14 -28.53 0.75
CA GLN A 189 -4.32 -29.11 0.10
C GLN A 189 -4.38 -30.61 0.40
N PRO A 190 -5.07 -31.06 1.47
CA PRO A 190 -5.21 -32.48 1.81
C PRO A 190 -6.00 -33.25 0.74
N GLY A 191 -6.81 -32.60 -0.04
CA GLY A 191 -7.61 -33.18 -1.12
C GLY A 191 -7.83 -32.19 -2.26
N GLN A 192 -8.57 -32.61 -3.29
CA GLN A 192 -8.81 -31.78 -4.48
C GLN A 192 -9.65 -30.52 -4.22
N HIS A 193 -10.48 -30.55 -3.16
CA HIS A 193 -11.45 -29.49 -2.90
C HIS A 193 -11.23 -28.76 -1.59
N THR A 194 -10.30 -29.20 -0.74
CA THR A 194 -10.07 -28.60 0.57
C THR A 194 -8.70 -27.92 0.61
N THR A 195 -8.66 -26.71 1.13
CA THR A 195 -7.41 -25.95 1.36
C THR A 195 -7.36 -25.52 2.82
N LEU A 196 -6.24 -25.80 3.46
CA LEU A 196 -5.89 -25.30 4.79
C LEU A 196 -4.79 -24.25 4.64
N GLY A 197 -4.87 -23.14 5.37
CA GLY A 197 -3.84 -22.13 5.33
C GLY A 197 -3.55 -21.54 6.69
N LEU A 198 -2.28 -21.21 6.87
CA LEU A 198 -1.75 -20.44 7.99
C LEU A 198 -0.99 -19.25 7.46
N SER A 199 -1.20 -18.09 8.02
CA SER A 199 -0.38 -16.93 7.72
C SER A 199 -0.05 -16.14 8.96
N GLY A 200 1.10 -15.46 8.93
CA GLY A 200 1.51 -14.53 9.95
C GLY A 200 2.08 -13.28 9.31
N ASN A 201 1.81 -12.13 9.90
CA ASN A 201 2.43 -10.90 9.47
C ASN A 201 2.93 -10.07 10.67
N TYR A 202 3.94 -9.28 10.40
CA TYR A 202 4.54 -8.36 11.36
C TYR A 202 4.78 -7.01 10.68
N ASN A 203 4.18 -5.97 11.25
CA ASN A 203 4.33 -4.60 10.79
C ASN A 203 5.03 -3.77 11.86
N LEU A 204 6.00 -2.98 11.44
CA LEU A 204 6.68 -1.99 12.25
C LEU A 204 6.59 -0.64 11.56
N SER A 205 6.16 0.39 12.26
CA SER A 205 6.21 1.76 11.78
C SER A 205 6.87 2.65 12.82
N HIS A 206 7.79 3.49 12.37
CA HIS A 206 8.49 4.47 13.19
C HIS A 206 8.47 5.82 12.50
N TYR A 207 8.17 6.86 13.26
CA TYR A 207 8.17 8.25 12.80
C TYR A 207 9.36 8.98 13.41
N GLY A 208 10.18 9.61 12.55
CA GLY A 208 11.29 10.46 12.97
C GLY A 208 10.83 11.91 13.02
N SER A 209 11.26 12.65 14.04
CA SER A 209 11.08 14.10 14.07
C SER A 209 12.04 14.72 13.04
N THR A 210 11.52 15.53 12.12
CA THR A 210 12.34 16.52 11.42
C THR A 210 12.25 17.81 12.24
N SER A 211 13.37 18.45 12.45
CA SER A 211 13.53 19.66 13.29
C SER A 211 12.70 20.87 12.80
N SER A 212 12.00 20.74 11.70
CA SER A 212 11.20 21.80 11.05
C SER A 212 9.69 21.53 11.03
N SER A 213 9.19 20.48 11.70
CA SER A 213 7.75 20.21 11.72
C SER A 213 7.04 21.18 12.69
N PRO A 214 6.19 22.10 12.20
CA PRO A 214 5.42 22.99 13.07
C PRO A 214 4.27 22.29 13.77
N THR A 215 4.04 21.01 13.49
CA THR A 215 2.91 20.26 14.07
C THR A 215 3.32 19.65 15.40
N ASN A 216 2.63 20.06 16.48
CA ASN A 216 2.74 19.47 17.83
C ASN A 216 2.15 18.03 17.90
N ALA A 217 1.88 17.40 16.76
CA ALA A 217 1.37 16.03 16.74
C ALA A 217 2.49 15.07 17.07
N THR A 218 2.45 14.50 18.23
CA THR A 218 3.34 13.38 18.59
C THR A 218 2.83 12.11 17.93
N LEU A 219 3.40 11.78 16.76
CA LEU A 219 3.09 10.53 16.11
C LEU A 219 3.74 9.38 16.85
N LEU A 220 2.93 8.38 17.13
CA LEU A 220 3.38 7.20 17.83
C LEU A 220 3.86 6.13 16.85
N GLY A 221 5.10 5.69 17.03
CA GLY A 221 5.54 4.45 16.40
C GLY A 221 4.75 3.26 16.94
N PHE A 222 4.46 2.30 16.06
CA PHE A 222 3.67 1.12 16.44
C PHE A 222 4.24 -0.16 15.87
N GLN A 223 3.83 -1.27 16.48
CA GLN A 223 4.13 -2.64 16.05
C GLN A 223 2.82 -3.41 16.00
N VAL A 224 2.60 -4.15 14.91
CA VAL A 224 1.46 -5.05 14.74
C VAL A 224 1.99 -6.43 14.44
N ALA A 225 1.63 -7.40 15.28
CA ALA A 225 1.81 -8.80 14.99
C ALA A 225 0.45 -9.45 14.79
N SER A 226 0.25 -10.18 13.71
CA SER A 226 -1.00 -10.92 13.51
C SER A 226 -0.75 -12.30 12.95
N GLY A 227 -1.67 -13.21 13.28
CA GLY A 227 -1.72 -14.56 12.78
C GLY A 227 -3.11 -14.92 12.31
N GLN A 228 -3.20 -15.77 11.31
CA GLN A 228 -4.44 -16.18 10.68
C GLN A 228 -4.39 -17.65 10.32
N ALA A 229 -5.50 -18.36 10.55
CA ALA A 229 -5.72 -19.71 10.10
C ALA A 229 -7.05 -19.81 9.36
N TYR A 230 -7.09 -20.53 8.26
CA TYR A 230 -8.33 -20.73 7.51
C TYR A 230 -8.46 -22.16 6.97
N ILE A 231 -9.72 -22.55 6.79
CA ILE A 231 -10.12 -23.73 6.02
C ILE A 231 -11.09 -23.28 4.95
N ALA A 232 -10.87 -23.74 3.73
CA ALA A 232 -11.68 -23.43 2.58
C ALA A 232 -12.05 -24.69 1.82
N GLN A 233 -13.31 -24.75 1.38
CA GLN A 233 -13.88 -25.84 0.61
C GLN A 233 -14.32 -25.34 -0.76
N GLN A 234 -13.83 -25.94 -1.81
CA GLN A 234 -14.30 -25.69 -3.17
C GLN A 234 -15.63 -26.42 -3.38
N ILE A 235 -16.73 -25.66 -3.46
CA ILE A 235 -18.08 -26.18 -3.65
C ILE A 235 -18.35 -26.45 -5.13
N THR A 236 -17.88 -25.57 -5.99
CA THR A 236 -17.92 -25.72 -7.44
C THR A 236 -16.56 -25.36 -8.04
N PRO A 237 -16.27 -25.66 -9.31
CA PRO A 237 -15.02 -25.21 -9.95
C PRO A 237 -14.80 -23.68 -9.94
N ARG A 238 -15.86 -22.93 -9.65
CA ARG A 238 -15.85 -21.45 -9.65
C ARG A 238 -16.08 -20.84 -8.28
N ASN A 239 -16.50 -21.62 -7.29
CA ASN A 239 -16.86 -21.10 -5.97
C ASN A 239 -16.14 -21.85 -4.86
N GLN A 240 -15.54 -21.11 -3.94
CA GLN A 240 -14.90 -21.59 -2.74
C GLN A 240 -15.41 -20.82 -1.52
N ILE A 241 -15.91 -21.55 -0.53
CA ILE A 241 -16.37 -21.01 0.75
C ILE A 241 -15.43 -21.46 1.84
N GLY A 242 -15.22 -20.65 2.83
CA GLY A 242 -14.38 -21.01 3.96
C GLY A 242 -14.66 -20.21 5.21
N VAL A 243 -14.01 -20.65 6.26
CA VAL A 243 -13.99 -19.98 7.55
C VAL A 243 -12.56 -19.64 7.93
N GLN A 244 -12.42 -18.56 8.66
CA GLN A 244 -11.13 -18.01 9.02
C GLN A 244 -11.18 -17.46 10.44
N TYR A 245 -10.11 -17.70 11.18
CA TYR A 245 -9.82 -17.04 12.42
C TYR A 245 -8.58 -16.18 12.27
N SER A 246 -8.59 -14.94 12.81
CA SER A 246 -7.41 -14.10 12.89
C SER A 246 -7.25 -13.50 14.28
N GLY A 247 -6.01 -13.44 14.74
CA GLY A 247 -5.60 -12.79 15.98
C GLY A 247 -4.56 -11.70 15.67
N GLN A 248 -4.70 -10.54 16.31
CA GLN A 248 -3.81 -9.41 16.13
C GLN A 248 -3.45 -8.78 17.46
N VAL A 249 -2.21 -8.33 17.58
CA VAL A 249 -1.71 -7.54 18.70
C VAL A 249 -1.07 -6.28 18.15
N LEU A 250 -1.65 -5.14 18.47
CA LEU A 250 -1.13 -3.81 18.19
C LEU A 250 -0.51 -3.21 19.45
N LYS A 251 0.72 -2.71 19.37
CA LYS A 251 1.42 -2.02 20.46
C LYS A 251 1.97 -0.69 19.98
N PHE A 252 1.77 0.37 20.75
CA PHE A 252 2.42 1.65 20.53
C PHE A 252 3.73 1.73 21.32
N ARG A 253 4.77 2.33 20.72
CA ARG A 253 6.13 2.29 21.31
C ARG A 253 6.37 3.37 22.36
N GLN A 254 5.76 4.55 22.20
CA GLN A 254 5.99 5.71 23.06
C GLN A 254 4.98 5.78 24.22
N VAL A 255 3.91 5.05 24.15
CA VAL A 255 2.87 4.98 25.19
C VAL A 255 2.59 3.53 25.53
N ASN A 256 2.25 3.27 26.77
CA ASN A 256 1.90 1.90 27.18
C ASN A 256 0.45 1.56 26.77
N ALA A 257 0.22 1.58 25.44
CA ALA A 257 -1.07 1.25 24.86
C ALA A 257 -0.95 -0.02 24.00
N ARG A 258 -1.92 -0.90 24.17
CA ARG A 258 -1.99 -2.19 23.47
C ARG A 258 -3.44 -2.50 23.11
N THR A 259 -3.65 -2.94 21.89
CA THR A 259 -4.94 -3.50 21.45
C THR A 259 -4.73 -4.93 20.99
N THR A 260 -5.54 -5.85 21.50
CA THR A 260 -5.57 -7.25 21.06
C THR A 260 -6.92 -7.50 20.44
N THR A 261 -6.92 -7.97 19.20
CA THR A 261 -8.14 -8.19 18.42
C THR A 261 -8.23 -9.65 17.99
N HIS A 262 -9.40 -10.23 18.11
CA HIS A 262 -9.74 -11.56 17.63
C HIS A 262 -10.91 -11.43 16.67
N SER A 263 -10.83 -12.00 15.49
CA SER A 263 -11.94 -12.03 14.54
C SER A 263 -12.15 -13.46 14.00
N PHE A 264 -13.41 -13.78 13.80
CA PHE A 264 -13.83 -14.98 13.12
C PHE A 264 -14.69 -14.56 11.94
N SER A 265 -14.34 -14.98 10.72
CA SER A 265 -15.08 -14.60 9.53
C SER A 265 -15.38 -15.79 8.64
N ILE A 266 -16.49 -15.71 7.94
CA ILE A 266 -16.84 -16.56 6.82
C ILE A 266 -16.45 -15.79 5.57
N PHE A 267 -15.90 -16.48 4.58
CA PHE A 267 -15.59 -15.89 3.30
C PHE A 267 -16.13 -16.73 2.15
N ASP A 268 -16.44 -16.05 1.07
CA ASP A 268 -16.85 -16.64 -0.21
C ASP A 268 -16.02 -16.02 -1.34
N GLN A 269 -15.35 -16.87 -2.11
CA GLN A 269 -14.59 -16.46 -3.28
C GLN A 269 -15.21 -17.08 -4.52
N VAL A 270 -15.71 -16.21 -5.40
CA VAL A 270 -16.36 -16.59 -6.65
C VAL A 270 -15.50 -16.19 -7.83
N ARG A 271 -15.16 -17.14 -8.68
CA ARG A 271 -14.56 -16.89 -9.99
C ARG A 271 -15.66 -16.69 -11.01
N LEU A 272 -15.99 -15.43 -11.33
CA LEU A 272 -17.04 -15.09 -12.29
C LEU A 272 -16.66 -15.51 -13.71
N THR A 273 -15.39 -15.26 -14.09
CA THR A 273 -14.82 -15.70 -15.36
C THR A 273 -13.40 -16.23 -15.11
N GLN A 274 -12.70 -16.66 -16.16
CA GLN A 274 -11.27 -17.06 -16.03
C GLN A 274 -10.38 -15.92 -15.50
N ASN A 275 -10.79 -14.69 -15.77
CA ASN A 275 -9.99 -13.49 -15.51
C ASN A 275 -10.64 -12.55 -14.47
N THR A 276 -11.78 -12.94 -13.89
CA THR A 276 -12.52 -12.09 -12.94
C THR A 276 -12.89 -12.89 -11.71
N SER A 277 -12.53 -12.37 -10.55
CA SER A 277 -12.88 -12.95 -9.25
C SER A 277 -13.48 -11.90 -8.32
N PHE A 278 -14.35 -12.37 -7.45
CA PHE A 278 -14.97 -11.60 -6.39
C PHE A 278 -14.78 -12.36 -5.09
N THR A 279 -14.36 -11.68 -4.03
CA THR A 279 -14.21 -12.24 -2.69
C THR A 279 -14.98 -11.36 -1.72
N LEU A 280 -15.78 -11.97 -0.88
CA LEU A 280 -16.50 -11.34 0.21
C LEU A 280 -16.14 -12.05 1.51
N TYR A 281 -15.98 -11.30 2.60
CA TYR A 281 -15.82 -11.87 3.92
C TYR A 281 -16.49 -10.99 4.97
N ALA A 282 -17.03 -11.60 6.01
CA ALA A 282 -17.59 -10.89 7.15
C ALA A 282 -17.63 -11.80 8.39
N GLY A 283 -17.59 -11.16 9.56
CA GLY A 283 -17.74 -11.85 10.82
C GLY A 283 -17.55 -10.97 12.05
N PRO A 284 -17.83 -11.52 13.24
CA PRO A 284 -17.64 -10.82 14.50
C PRO A 284 -16.16 -10.56 14.79
N GLN A 285 -15.90 -9.44 15.43
CA GLN A 285 -14.58 -8.99 15.88
C GLN A 285 -14.67 -8.54 17.33
N TYR A 286 -13.82 -9.09 18.17
CA TYR A 286 -13.67 -8.75 19.57
C TYR A 286 -12.34 -8.10 19.83
N SER A 287 -12.32 -6.90 20.43
CA SER A 287 -11.12 -6.12 20.70
C SER A 287 -10.99 -5.81 22.18
N LEU A 288 -9.82 -6.07 22.72
CA LEU A 288 -9.37 -5.73 24.06
C LEU A 288 -8.42 -4.54 23.96
N ILE A 289 -8.82 -3.40 24.46
CA ILE A 289 -8.06 -2.15 24.44
C ILE A 289 -7.50 -1.91 25.82
N PHE A 290 -6.19 -1.82 25.92
CA PHE A 290 -5.47 -1.37 27.11
C PHE A 290 -4.82 -0.04 26.81
N ASN A 291 -5.13 0.97 27.58
CA ASN A 291 -4.58 2.30 27.44
C ASN A 291 -4.22 2.88 28.83
N GLN A 292 -3.33 3.86 28.90
CA GLN A 292 -3.03 4.60 30.10
C GLN A 292 -3.50 6.05 29.93
N ALA A 293 -4.37 6.49 30.83
CA ALA A 293 -4.76 7.89 30.88
C ALA A 293 -3.92 8.60 31.94
N ALA A 294 -3.32 9.72 31.56
CA ALA A 294 -2.64 10.60 32.50
C ALA A 294 -3.67 11.50 33.18
N LEU A 295 -3.89 11.33 34.48
CA LEU A 295 -4.71 12.21 35.29
C LEU A 295 -3.80 13.22 36.00
N ASN A 296 -4.01 14.50 35.72
CA ASN A 296 -3.29 15.56 36.45
C ASN A 296 -4.01 15.86 37.80
N VAL A 297 -3.40 15.45 38.90
CA VAL A 297 -3.91 15.63 40.25
C VAL A 297 -3.13 16.74 40.93
N GLY A 298 -3.20 17.96 40.37
CA GLY A 298 -2.59 19.17 40.92
C GLY A 298 -1.06 19.19 40.83
N PHE A 299 -0.36 18.39 41.60
CA PHE A 299 1.12 18.34 41.65
C PHE A 299 1.73 17.01 41.19
N ALA A 300 0.89 16.06 40.77
CA ALA A 300 1.33 14.77 40.26
C ALA A 300 0.55 14.32 39.03
N ILE A 301 1.23 13.71 38.05
CA ILE A 301 0.59 13.02 36.94
C ILE A 301 0.45 11.57 37.37
N VAL A 302 -0.78 11.09 37.54
CA VAL A 302 -1.08 9.70 37.87
C VAL A 302 -1.53 8.97 36.60
N GLU A 303 -0.83 7.93 36.23
CA GLU A 303 -1.23 7.07 35.12
C GLU A 303 -2.25 6.03 35.57
N ILE A 304 -3.45 6.11 35.05
CA ILE A 304 -4.54 5.17 35.36
C ILE A 304 -4.69 4.20 34.18
N PRO A 305 -4.57 2.88 34.41
CA PRO A 305 -4.82 1.90 33.37
C PRO A 305 -6.31 1.81 33.04
N ILE A 306 -6.66 2.05 31.78
CA ILE A 306 -8.01 1.90 31.25
C ILE A 306 -8.06 0.60 30.45
N ARG A 307 -9.03 -0.25 30.75
CA ARG A 307 -9.32 -1.47 30.00
C ARG A 307 -10.72 -1.37 29.43
N GLU A 308 -10.83 -1.49 28.11
CA GLU A 308 -12.12 -1.49 27.43
C GLU A 308 -12.23 -2.70 26.50
N ASN A 309 -13.43 -3.25 26.41
CA ASN A 309 -13.77 -4.33 25.52
C ASN A 309 -14.77 -3.80 24.50
N THR A 310 -14.55 -4.13 23.24
CA THR A 310 -15.45 -3.74 22.17
C THR A 310 -15.77 -4.94 21.30
N LEU A 311 -17.06 -5.20 21.11
CA LEU A 311 -17.56 -6.14 20.12
C LEU A 311 -17.99 -5.35 18.89
N SER A 312 -17.42 -5.65 17.75
CA SER A 312 -17.71 -5.03 16.46
C SER A 312 -17.83 -6.12 15.39
N TRP A 313 -17.88 -5.73 14.15
CA TRP A 313 -17.74 -6.64 13.02
C TRP A 313 -16.47 -6.31 12.23
N SER A 314 -15.94 -7.28 11.51
CA SER A 314 -14.91 -7.10 10.50
C SER A 314 -15.42 -7.66 9.18
N GLY A 315 -15.11 -7.00 8.09
CA GLY A 315 -15.57 -7.47 6.80
C GLY A 315 -14.95 -6.71 5.65
N GLY A 316 -15.14 -7.24 4.46
CA GLY A 316 -14.66 -6.59 3.27
C GLY A 316 -15.05 -7.33 2.00
N ALA A 317 -14.81 -6.64 0.89
CA ALA A 317 -15.08 -7.14 -0.44
C ALA A 317 -13.91 -6.80 -1.35
N MET A 318 -13.51 -7.73 -2.19
CA MET A 318 -12.48 -7.53 -3.21
C MET A 318 -13.01 -8.01 -4.55
N PHE A 319 -12.94 -7.13 -5.54
CA PHE A 319 -13.21 -7.47 -6.94
C PHE A 319 -11.92 -7.30 -7.73
N GLN A 320 -11.61 -8.29 -8.52
CA GLN A 320 -10.44 -8.28 -9.38
C GLN A 320 -10.79 -8.73 -10.78
N MET A 321 -10.30 -7.99 -11.76
CA MET A 321 -10.41 -8.31 -13.17
C MET A 321 -9.04 -8.12 -13.84
N THR A 322 -8.62 -9.12 -14.61
CA THR A 322 -7.40 -9.05 -15.42
C THR A 322 -7.77 -9.35 -16.85
N GLY A 323 -7.62 -8.39 -17.75
CA GLY A 323 -7.90 -8.51 -19.17
C GLY A 323 -6.65 -8.41 -20.03
N ARG A 324 -6.79 -8.61 -21.33
CA ARG A 324 -5.70 -8.49 -22.30
C ARG A 324 -5.05 -7.09 -22.31
N HIS A 325 -5.83 -6.08 -22.05
CA HIS A 325 -5.42 -4.67 -22.14
C HIS A 325 -5.31 -3.97 -20.80
N GLY A 326 -5.68 -4.62 -19.70
CA GLY A 326 -5.61 -3.98 -18.40
C GLY A 326 -6.07 -4.85 -17.25
N ALA A 327 -5.91 -4.30 -16.07
CA ALA A 327 -6.32 -4.90 -14.82
C ALA A 327 -7.05 -3.87 -13.94
N MET A 328 -8.04 -4.34 -13.20
CA MET A 328 -8.78 -3.57 -12.22
C MET A 328 -8.85 -4.34 -10.90
N VAL A 329 -8.61 -3.65 -9.81
CA VAL A 329 -8.80 -4.16 -8.45
C VAL A 329 -9.60 -3.15 -7.67
N LEU A 330 -10.73 -3.58 -7.12
CA LEU A 330 -11.53 -2.81 -6.16
C LEU A 330 -11.45 -3.53 -4.83
N ASN A 331 -11.21 -2.78 -3.77
CA ASN A 331 -11.13 -3.33 -2.42
C ASN A 331 -11.90 -2.44 -1.45
N TYR A 332 -12.64 -3.06 -0.54
CA TYR A 332 -13.24 -2.43 0.62
C TYR A 332 -12.92 -3.26 1.85
N SER A 333 -12.58 -2.62 2.96
CA SER A 333 -12.33 -3.28 4.23
C SER A 333 -12.85 -2.45 5.40
N HIS A 334 -13.39 -3.16 6.40
CA HIS A 334 -13.83 -2.62 7.67
C HIS A 334 -13.22 -3.45 8.81
N GLY A 335 -12.70 -2.79 9.83
CA GLY A 335 -12.15 -3.44 11.00
C GLY A 335 -11.23 -2.55 11.83
N VAL A 336 -10.65 -3.12 12.87
CA VAL A 336 -9.75 -2.39 13.77
C VAL A 336 -8.35 -2.30 13.18
N SER A 337 -7.75 -1.11 13.19
CA SER A 337 -6.44 -0.79 12.64
C SER A 337 -5.60 0.05 13.60
N ASP A 338 -4.34 0.28 13.23
CA ASP A 338 -3.31 1.00 14.00
C ASP A 338 -3.43 2.53 13.99
N GLY A 339 -4.41 3.07 13.26
CA GLY A 339 -4.62 4.51 13.16
C GLY A 339 -3.51 5.30 12.46
N GLY A 340 -2.55 4.63 11.80
CA GLY A 340 -1.48 5.30 11.04
C GLY A 340 -0.53 6.16 11.88
N GLY A 341 -0.38 5.87 13.18
CA GLY A 341 0.46 6.63 14.11
C GLY A 341 -0.30 7.66 14.97
N VAL A 342 -1.60 7.83 14.79
CA VAL A 342 -2.44 8.59 15.72
C VAL A 342 -2.58 7.83 17.03
N THR A 343 -2.82 8.55 18.11
CA THR A 343 -2.92 7.97 19.45
C THR A 343 -4.08 6.98 19.57
N GLY A 344 -3.81 5.69 19.46
CA GLY A 344 -4.78 4.63 19.75
C GLY A 344 -5.20 3.81 18.54
N ALA A 345 -5.91 2.71 18.79
CA ALA A 345 -6.54 1.91 17.76
C ALA A 345 -7.77 2.62 17.21
N VAL A 346 -7.99 2.48 15.91
CA VAL A 346 -9.11 3.05 15.18
C VAL A 346 -10.00 1.99 14.59
N ASN A 347 -11.26 2.28 14.46
CA ASN A 347 -12.16 1.59 13.55
C ASN A 347 -11.97 2.19 12.16
N LEU A 348 -11.50 1.40 11.23
CA LEU A 348 -11.14 1.82 9.87
C LEU A 348 -12.21 1.34 8.89
N ASN A 349 -12.73 2.27 8.09
CA ASN A 349 -13.42 1.98 6.84
C ASN A 349 -12.51 2.42 5.70
N ALA A 350 -12.06 1.52 4.86
CA ALA A 350 -11.19 1.86 3.75
C ALA A 350 -11.68 1.24 2.44
N GLY A 351 -11.69 2.06 1.40
CA GLY A 351 -11.98 1.64 0.04
C GLY A 351 -10.86 2.05 -0.90
N SER A 352 -10.52 1.20 -1.85
CA SER A 352 -9.55 1.53 -2.89
C SER A 352 -9.95 0.94 -4.24
N ALA A 353 -9.59 1.65 -5.30
CA ALA A 353 -9.77 1.22 -6.68
C ALA A 353 -8.47 1.47 -7.45
N ARG A 354 -7.97 0.46 -8.12
CA ARG A 354 -6.80 0.55 -8.99
C ARG A 354 -7.16 0.08 -10.38
N PHE A 355 -6.81 0.89 -11.36
CA PHE A 355 -6.98 0.61 -12.78
C PHE A 355 -5.64 0.77 -13.47
N ASN A 356 -5.22 -0.25 -14.21
CA ASN A 356 -4.08 -0.17 -15.12
C ASN A 356 -4.58 -0.56 -16.49
N TRP A 357 -4.41 0.31 -17.48
CA TRP A 357 -4.93 0.09 -18.82
C TRP A 357 -3.89 0.40 -19.90
N GLN A 358 -3.70 -0.54 -20.80
CA GLN A 358 -2.90 -0.36 -22.00
C GLN A 358 -3.82 0.19 -23.11
N LEU A 359 -3.83 1.51 -23.30
CA LEU A 359 -4.68 2.19 -24.30
C LEU A 359 -4.24 1.84 -25.73
N SER A 360 -2.95 1.69 -25.93
CA SER A 360 -2.33 1.27 -27.20
C SER A 360 -0.96 0.65 -26.89
N PRO A 361 -0.26 0.05 -27.88
CA PRO A 361 1.10 -0.48 -27.67
C PRO A 361 2.11 0.53 -27.13
N LYS A 362 1.81 1.84 -27.22
CA LYS A 362 2.69 2.93 -26.77
C LYS A 362 2.14 3.71 -25.58
N TRP A 363 0.85 3.66 -25.31
CA TRP A 363 0.20 4.43 -24.29
C TRP A 363 -0.40 3.55 -23.20
N SER A 364 -0.12 3.88 -21.98
CA SER A 364 -0.73 3.28 -20.79
C SER A 364 -1.38 4.37 -19.93
N MET A 365 -2.40 3.97 -19.20
CA MET A 365 -3.07 4.79 -18.18
C MET A 365 -3.10 4.00 -16.87
N ARG A 366 -2.84 4.70 -15.79
CA ARG A 366 -3.02 4.20 -14.43
C ARG A 366 -3.90 5.17 -13.66
N MET A 367 -4.82 4.62 -12.88
CA MET A 367 -5.64 5.38 -11.94
C MET A 367 -5.69 4.62 -10.62
N ASP A 368 -5.34 5.29 -9.53
CA ASP A 368 -5.47 4.79 -8.17
C ASP A 368 -6.38 5.76 -7.41
N LEU A 369 -7.44 5.24 -6.81
CA LEU A 369 -8.35 5.96 -5.94
C LEU A 369 -8.37 5.30 -4.57
N ALA A 370 -8.39 6.08 -3.50
CA ALA A 370 -8.59 5.54 -2.17
C ALA A 370 -9.33 6.52 -1.28
N ALA A 371 -10.10 5.95 -0.36
CA ALA A 371 -10.83 6.66 0.67
C ALA A 371 -10.70 5.90 1.98
N ALA A 372 -10.50 6.61 3.08
CA ALA A 372 -10.45 6.02 4.41
C ALA A 372 -11.14 6.92 5.42
N ASP A 373 -11.85 6.30 6.34
CA ASP A 373 -12.47 6.91 7.50
C ASP A 373 -11.95 6.21 8.76
N ASN A 374 -11.26 6.95 9.62
CA ASN A 374 -10.66 6.47 10.85
C ASN A 374 -11.41 7.06 12.03
N GLN A 375 -12.00 6.22 12.86
CA GLN A 375 -12.70 6.62 14.08
C GLN A 375 -11.97 6.05 15.30
N LEU A 376 -11.53 6.92 16.22
CA LEU A 376 -10.84 6.49 17.44
C LEU A 376 -11.76 5.61 18.29
N LEU A 377 -11.28 4.43 18.71
CA LEU A 377 -12.04 3.48 19.53
C LEU A 377 -12.14 3.90 21.01
N ALA A 378 -11.17 4.63 21.53
CA ALA A 378 -11.03 4.96 22.96
C ALA A 378 -11.72 6.25 23.42
N VAL A 379 -12.43 6.95 22.53
CA VAL A 379 -13.03 8.27 22.85
C VAL A 379 -14.56 8.18 22.86
N LYS A 380 -15.15 8.13 24.07
CA LYS A 380 -16.61 8.13 24.24
C LYS A 380 -17.27 9.51 24.08
N THR A 381 -16.49 10.58 24.15
CA THR A 381 -17.01 11.98 24.13
C THR A 381 -16.42 12.72 22.93
N GLY A 382 -17.20 12.80 21.86
CA GLY A 382 -16.82 13.50 20.63
C GLY A 382 -15.85 12.65 19.79
N ALA A 383 -16.40 11.88 18.88
CA ALA A 383 -15.63 10.99 18.03
C ALA A 383 -14.56 11.78 17.26
N ALA A 384 -13.29 11.59 17.63
CA ALA A 384 -12.20 12.08 16.83
C ALA A 384 -12.15 11.23 15.56
N GLU A 385 -12.48 11.86 14.45
CA GLU A 385 -12.61 11.26 13.13
C GLU A 385 -11.58 11.86 12.20
N LEU A 386 -10.99 11.02 11.34
CA LEU A 386 -10.10 11.45 10.28
C LEU A 386 -10.51 10.79 8.96
N ARG A 387 -10.94 11.62 8.03
CA ARG A 387 -11.29 11.21 6.67
C ARG A 387 -10.19 11.59 5.70
N THR A 388 -9.86 10.67 4.82
CA THR A 388 -8.80 10.86 3.86
C THR A 388 -9.26 10.35 2.49
N TYR A 389 -9.00 11.14 1.46
CA TYR A 389 -9.24 10.77 0.07
C TYR A 389 -7.97 10.99 -0.72
N SER A 390 -7.63 10.06 -1.59
CA SER A 390 -6.55 10.23 -2.55
C SER A 390 -6.96 9.77 -3.93
N ALA A 391 -6.46 10.46 -4.94
CA ALA A 391 -6.63 10.13 -6.34
C ALA A 391 -5.31 10.35 -7.06
N THR A 392 -4.85 9.35 -7.80
CA THR A 392 -3.68 9.45 -8.68
C THR A 392 -4.13 9.08 -10.08
N LEU A 393 -3.77 9.89 -11.07
CA LEU A 393 -3.98 9.62 -12.49
C LEU A 393 -2.64 9.75 -13.20
N GLY A 394 -2.23 8.70 -13.90
CA GLY A 394 -0.98 8.66 -14.64
C GLY A 394 -1.19 8.24 -16.09
N PHE A 395 -0.43 8.86 -16.99
CA PHE A 395 -0.34 8.51 -18.40
C PHE A 395 1.12 8.25 -18.75
N GLY A 396 1.39 7.03 -19.24
CA GLY A 396 2.71 6.62 -19.71
C GLY A 396 2.74 6.59 -21.24
N ARG A 397 3.82 7.10 -21.84
CA ARG A 397 4.11 6.95 -23.27
C ARG A 397 5.48 6.38 -23.48
N ARG A 398 5.56 5.27 -24.19
CA ARG A 398 6.84 4.75 -24.68
C ARG A 398 7.31 5.55 -25.87
N ILE A 399 8.49 6.19 -25.73
CA ILE A 399 9.15 7.00 -26.77
C ILE A 399 10.06 6.10 -27.62
N TYR A 400 10.90 5.31 -26.94
CA TYR A 400 11.80 4.33 -27.56
C TYR A 400 11.63 2.97 -26.90
N LYS A 401 12.39 1.96 -27.38
CA LYS A 401 12.35 0.59 -26.85
C LYS A 401 12.52 0.55 -25.31
N ASN A 402 13.41 1.37 -24.79
CA ASN A 402 13.81 1.37 -23.39
C ASN A 402 13.53 2.73 -22.70
N VAL A 403 12.88 3.67 -23.38
CA VAL A 403 12.60 5.02 -22.83
C VAL A 403 11.11 5.27 -22.79
N SER A 404 10.60 5.63 -21.63
CA SER A 404 9.22 6.04 -21.43
C SER A 404 9.13 7.39 -20.73
N MET A 405 8.07 8.11 -21.01
CA MET A 405 7.70 9.37 -20.35
C MET A 405 6.38 9.15 -19.63
N ASN A 406 6.29 9.61 -18.40
CA ASN A 406 5.09 9.54 -17.61
C ASN A 406 4.66 10.95 -17.20
N LEU A 407 3.36 11.20 -17.31
CA LEU A 407 2.67 12.35 -16.75
C LEU A 407 1.77 11.86 -15.65
N TYR A 408 1.77 12.53 -14.51
CA TYR A 408 0.88 12.14 -13.42
C TYR A 408 0.34 13.36 -12.70
N PHE A 409 -0.86 13.16 -12.17
CA PHE A 409 -1.54 14.09 -11.29
C PHE A 409 -1.98 13.31 -10.06
N GLU A 410 -1.75 13.88 -8.90
CA GLU A 410 -2.13 13.31 -7.61
C GLU A 410 -2.87 14.36 -6.80
N ARG A 411 -3.99 13.97 -6.21
CA ARG A 411 -4.75 14.79 -5.29
C ARG A 411 -4.96 14.07 -3.99
N LEU A 412 -4.79 14.80 -2.92
CA LEU A 412 -4.98 14.31 -1.57
C LEU A 412 -5.82 15.32 -0.78
N ASN A 413 -6.80 14.79 -0.06
CA ASN A 413 -7.62 15.56 0.86
C ASN A 413 -7.64 14.85 2.21
N GLN A 414 -7.33 15.58 3.26
CA GLN A 414 -7.44 15.10 4.63
C GLN A 414 -8.28 16.08 5.44
N ALA A 415 -9.31 15.56 6.13
CA ALA A 415 -10.19 16.34 6.98
C ALA A 415 -10.48 15.57 8.28
N GLY A 416 -10.43 16.25 9.42
CA GLY A 416 -10.75 15.59 10.68
C GLY A 416 -10.52 16.45 11.91
N SER A 417 -10.96 15.90 13.04
CA SER A 417 -10.90 16.52 14.37
C SER A 417 -9.80 15.93 15.26
N ILE A 418 -8.92 15.07 14.72
CA ILE A 418 -7.82 14.50 15.51
C ILE A 418 -6.79 15.59 15.78
N ALA A 419 -6.55 15.86 17.06
CA ALA A 419 -5.63 16.90 17.49
C ALA A 419 -4.21 16.68 16.92
N GLY A 420 -3.62 17.74 16.39
CA GLY A 420 -2.28 17.75 15.84
C GLY A 420 -2.15 17.27 14.39
N LEU A 421 -3.25 16.88 13.73
CA LEU A 421 -3.27 16.62 12.29
C LEU A 421 -3.83 17.82 11.54
N SER A 422 -3.14 18.24 10.49
CA SER A 422 -3.60 19.33 9.64
C SER A 422 -4.70 18.83 8.70
N SER A 423 -5.78 19.58 8.60
CA SER A 423 -6.75 19.40 7.52
C SER A 423 -6.29 20.21 6.31
N GLY A 424 -6.35 19.63 5.12
CA GLY A 424 -5.95 20.34 3.92
C GLY A 424 -6.07 19.51 2.66
N ASN A 425 -5.99 20.24 1.53
CA ASN A 425 -5.89 19.66 0.20
C ASN A 425 -4.46 19.78 -0.29
N HIS A 426 -3.99 18.79 -0.99
CA HIS A 426 -2.67 18.74 -1.58
C HIS A 426 -2.80 18.24 -3.01
N ASP A 427 -2.42 19.07 -3.97
CA ASP A 427 -2.44 18.76 -5.40
C ASP A 427 -1.00 18.71 -5.93
N LEU A 428 -0.68 17.65 -6.65
CA LEU A 428 0.64 17.40 -7.19
C LEU A 428 0.52 17.03 -8.66
N ALA A 429 1.31 17.67 -9.50
CA ALA A 429 1.42 17.35 -10.92
C ALA A 429 2.89 17.14 -11.28
N GLY A 430 3.18 16.06 -12.02
CA GLY A 430 4.56 15.76 -12.36
C GLY A 430 4.75 15.13 -13.72
N VAL A 431 5.99 15.18 -14.16
CA VAL A 431 6.49 14.53 -15.35
C VAL A 431 7.75 13.77 -14.99
N SER A 432 7.88 12.56 -15.53
CA SER A 432 9.12 11.81 -15.41
C SER A 432 9.49 11.15 -16.73
N VAL A 433 10.78 10.91 -16.89
CA VAL A 433 11.35 10.12 -17.98
C VAL A 433 12.08 8.95 -17.33
N SER A 434 11.80 7.75 -17.80
CA SER A 434 12.44 6.54 -17.31
C SER A 434 13.16 5.79 -18.43
N TYR A 435 14.30 5.20 -18.07
CA TYR A 435 15.08 4.31 -18.90
C TYR A 435 15.08 2.92 -18.30
N ASP A 436 14.57 1.94 -19.07
CA ASP A 436 14.45 0.54 -18.66
C ASP A 436 15.57 -0.30 -19.27
N PHE A 437 16.29 -1.00 -18.42
CA PHE A 437 17.25 -2.01 -18.82
C PHE A 437 16.83 -3.36 -18.27
N SER A 438 16.80 -4.38 -19.12
CA SER A 438 16.54 -5.74 -18.68
C SER A 438 17.49 -6.72 -19.36
N ARG A 439 18.02 -7.66 -18.59
CA ARG A 439 18.92 -8.71 -19.08
C ARG A 439 18.53 -10.06 -18.47
N PRO A 440 18.42 -11.12 -19.27
CA PRO A 440 18.29 -12.48 -18.74
C PRO A 440 19.52 -12.84 -17.88
N ILE A 441 19.28 -13.51 -16.75
CA ILE A 441 20.33 -14.01 -15.85
C ILE A 441 20.36 -15.54 -15.97
N GLY A 442 21.51 -16.07 -16.34
CA GLY A 442 21.74 -17.52 -16.41
C GLY A 442 21.00 -18.20 -17.58
N ARG A 443 21.74 -18.83 -18.41
CA ARG A 443 21.30 -19.91 -19.30
C ARG A 443 21.71 -21.25 -18.70
#